data_fbc985cdba43566f0275564afa4100b9
#
_entry.id   fbc985cdba43566f0275564afa4100b9
#
_cell.length_a   1.000
_cell.length_b   1.000
_cell.length_c   1.000
_cell.angle_alpha   90.00
_cell.angle_beta   90.00
_cell.angle_gamma   90.00
#
_symmetry.space_group_name_H-M   'P 1'
#
loop_
_entity.id
_entity.type
_entity.pdbx_description
1 polymer ?
#
loop_
_entity_poly.entity_id
_entity_poly.type
_entity_poly.pdbx_seq_one_letter_code
_entity_poly.pdbx_strand_id
1 'polypeptide(L)'
;MPRVRTLSKNLAVKLYLDTHFTVRSLSETYRTKSKLVVVNENSHPAELIVVMALYEKGMLRKDVERFLTALKKQGAMVIAANTSSLVREEAERISQLIDVYIERDNLGRDFGSYKDCFNYLYKENLHQQCQRLIMCNDSIYYCTDGLDEFIDEVVSTKKNVLGATENHDIERHLGSFFISLSREIINNKKFIQYWSDYKKTNVRPKIIKTGELGLSKVLKSISLGDDDCVALYNAQYIDKWASDTPQLVELIRSMRDGDDFSGSAVSLNKRFCQNLVIDSYFRKYMKGILILKNKDYYHNEEYYQDEIETGAHFLSFMQWLDYLKMPGSEPTKELQNALKSVCIELLTQGSQIHLNGLIFKKLGLPIIKLDLLYRCAYSMYDIIRVTECMADPQEAEEYKKMISARLPGKNFHFGFKKLAFKHGYI
;
A
#
# COMPACT_ATOMS: atom_id res chain seq x y z
N MET A 1 -8.06 5.29 36.70
CA MET A 1 -8.75 3.98 36.69
C MET A 1 -9.50 3.61 35.39
N PRO A 2 -10.14 4.49 34.58
CA PRO A 2 -10.78 4.06 33.33
C PRO A 2 -9.82 3.53 32.26
N ARG A 3 -8.62 4.10 32.11
CA ARG A 3 -7.59 3.64 31.13
C ARG A 3 -7.11 2.20 31.35
N VAL A 4 -6.91 1.78 32.60
CA VAL A 4 -6.44 0.42 32.93
C VAL A 4 -7.53 -0.63 32.61
N ARG A 5 -8.80 -0.34 32.88
CA ARG A 5 -9.93 -1.23 32.53
C ARG A 5 -10.10 -1.38 31.01
N THR A 6 -9.86 -0.33 30.24
CA THR A 6 -9.94 -0.37 28.76
C THR A 6 -8.79 -1.19 28.17
N LEU A 7 -7.56 -1.03 28.70
CA LEU A 7 -6.40 -1.81 28.30
C LEU A 7 -6.57 -3.30 28.58
N SER A 8 -7.08 -3.68 29.77
CA SER A 8 -7.33 -5.08 30.12
C SER A 8 -8.41 -5.73 29.25
N LYS A 9 -9.48 -5.00 28.92
CA LYS A 9 -10.54 -5.47 27.99
C LYS A 9 -10.01 -5.71 26.59
N ASN A 10 -9.22 -4.77 26.05
CA ASN A 10 -8.63 -4.90 24.71
C ASN A 10 -7.66 -6.07 24.64
N LEU A 11 -6.86 -6.30 25.69
CA LEU A 11 -5.94 -7.44 25.77
C LEU A 11 -6.72 -8.79 25.82
N ALA A 12 -7.77 -8.88 26.62
CA ALA A 12 -8.61 -10.08 26.70
C ALA A 12 -9.29 -10.39 25.36
N VAL A 13 -9.83 -9.37 24.66
CA VAL A 13 -10.42 -9.52 23.34
C VAL A 13 -9.38 -9.99 22.32
N LYS A 14 -8.20 -9.41 22.33
CA LYS A 14 -7.11 -9.81 21.42
C LYS A 14 -6.69 -11.26 21.66
N LEU A 15 -6.52 -11.67 22.92
CA LEU A 15 -6.18 -13.05 23.27
C LEU A 15 -7.26 -14.03 22.82
N TYR A 16 -8.54 -13.70 23.02
CA TYR A 16 -9.68 -14.50 22.57
C TYR A 16 -9.67 -14.66 21.04
N LEU A 17 -9.49 -13.56 20.28
CA LEU A 17 -9.43 -13.58 18.82
C LEU A 17 -8.21 -14.37 18.33
N ASP A 18 -7.02 -14.18 18.93
CA ASP A 18 -5.82 -14.94 18.61
C ASP A 18 -6.03 -16.44 18.78
N THR A 19 -6.63 -16.84 19.89
CA THR A 19 -6.93 -18.26 20.18
C THR A 19 -7.93 -18.81 19.17
N HIS A 20 -9.05 -18.11 18.97
CA HIS A 20 -10.11 -18.53 18.02
C HIS A 20 -9.57 -18.72 16.60
N PHE A 21 -8.88 -17.71 16.06
CA PHE A 21 -8.35 -17.78 14.70
C PHE A 21 -7.19 -18.75 14.57
N THR A 22 -6.41 -18.97 15.64
CA THR A 22 -5.33 -19.97 15.63
C THR A 22 -5.92 -21.39 15.57
N VAL A 23 -6.89 -21.72 16.43
CA VAL A 23 -7.56 -23.03 16.43
C VAL A 23 -8.23 -23.29 15.08
N ARG A 24 -8.92 -22.28 14.53
CA ARG A 24 -9.53 -22.37 13.22
C ARG A 24 -8.48 -22.62 12.11
N SER A 25 -7.39 -21.86 12.11
CA SER A 25 -6.31 -22.02 11.13
C SER A 25 -5.66 -23.40 11.21
N LEU A 26 -5.44 -23.94 12.42
CA LEU A 26 -4.94 -25.29 12.61
C LEU A 26 -5.94 -26.34 12.07
N SER A 27 -7.23 -26.20 12.40
CA SER A 27 -8.28 -27.08 11.86
C SER A 27 -8.32 -27.04 10.33
N GLU A 28 -8.20 -25.84 9.72
CA GLU A 28 -8.09 -25.69 8.26
C GLU A 28 -6.84 -26.40 7.72
N THR A 29 -5.70 -26.26 8.36
CA THR A 29 -4.45 -26.95 7.95
C THR A 29 -4.60 -28.47 7.96
N TYR A 30 -5.28 -29.04 8.97
CA TYR A 30 -5.51 -30.49 9.02
C TYR A 30 -6.56 -30.99 8.03
N ARG A 31 -7.58 -30.18 7.73
CA ARG A 31 -8.65 -30.52 6.77
C ARG A 31 -8.24 -30.35 5.33
N THR A 32 -7.39 -29.36 5.06
CA THR A 32 -6.88 -29.06 3.73
C THR A 32 -5.77 -30.06 3.44
N LYS A 33 -6.09 -31.18 2.81
CA LYS A 33 -5.10 -31.93 2.03
C LYS A 33 -4.73 -30.96 0.91
N SER A 34 -3.56 -30.30 1.04
CA SER A 34 -3.13 -29.25 0.12
C SER A 34 -3.27 -29.74 -1.32
N LYS A 35 -4.35 -29.35 -1.97
CA LYS A 35 -4.58 -29.63 -3.39
C LYS A 35 -3.76 -28.62 -4.17
N LEU A 36 -2.50 -28.93 -4.35
CA LEU A 36 -1.62 -28.16 -5.21
C LEU A 36 -1.64 -28.87 -6.56
N VAL A 37 -2.23 -28.23 -7.56
CA VAL A 37 -2.32 -28.75 -8.91
C VAL A 37 -1.62 -27.77 -9.84
N VAL A 38 -0.58 -28.20 -10.52
CA VAL A 38 0.00 -27.46 -11.65
C VAL A 38 -0.93 -27.70 -12.85
N VAL A 39 -1.63 -26.67 -13.28
CA VAL A 39 -2.61 -26.75 -14.38
C VAL A 39 -1.95 -26.51 -15.73
N ASN A 40 -0.99 -25.58 -15.76
CA ASN A 40 -0.18 -25.27 -16.94
C ASN A 40 1.31 -25.24 -16.55
N GLU A 41 2.16 -25.84 -17.37
CA GLU A 41 3.59 -25.97 -17.11
C GLU A 41 4.40 -25.78 -18.40
N ASN A 42 4.72 -24.53 -18.71
CA ASN A 42 5.61 -24.12 -19.79
C ASN A 42 6.86 -23.44 -19.22
N SER A 43 7.42 -24.02 -18.16
CA SER A 43 8.60 -23.44 -17.51
C SER A 43 9.82 -23.49 -18.41
N HIS A 44 10.57 -22.41 -18.44
CA HIS A 44 11.83 -22.29 -19.17
C HIS A 44 12.78 -21.37 -18.40
N PRO A 45 14.09 -21.51 -18.59
CA PRO A 45 15.06 -20.59 -18.03
C PRO A 45 14.82 -19.16 -18.51
N ALA A 46 14.75 -18.20 -17.59
CA ALA A 46 14.53 -16.80 -17.89
C ALA A 46 15.35 -15.88 -16.98
N GLU A 47 15.78 -14.75 -17.50
CA GLU A 47 16.49 -13.73 -16.72
C GLU A 47 15.54 -12.91 -15.83
N LEU A 48 14.29 -12.72 -16.26
CA LEU A 48 13.23 -12.10 -15.48
C LEU A 48 12.16 -13.13 -15.12
N ILE A 49 11.91 -13.32 -13.82
CA ILE A 49 10.86 -14.21 -13.32
C ILE A 49 9.87 -13.41 -12.48
N VAL A 50 8.59 -13.68 -12.64
CA VAL A 50 7.51 -13.11 -11.84
C VAL A 50 6.88 -14.19 -10.99
N VAL A 51 6.81 -13.98 -9.69
CA VAL A 51 6.07 -14.81 -8.73
C VAL A 51 4.82 -14.05 -8.33
N MET A 52 3.64 -14.55 -8.71
CA MET A 52 2.38 -13.86 -8.52
C MET A 52 1.39 -14.65 -7.65
N ALA A 53 0.89 -14.01 -6.59
CA ALA A 53 -0.20 -14.54 -5.78
C ALA A 53 -1.54 -14.02 -6.32
N LEU A 54 -2.46 -14.94 -6.62
CA LEU A 54 -3.78 -14.64 -7.19
C LEU A 54 -4.92 -15.14 -6.28
N TYR A 55 -6.03 -14.42 -6.34
CA TYR A 55 -7.35 -14.78 -5.79
C TYR A 55 -8.45 -14.55 -6.84
N GLU A 56 -8.17 -14.93 -8.08
CA GLU A 56 -9.06 -14.70 -9.21
C GLU A 56 -10.07 -15.84 -9.35
N LYS A 57 -11.33 -15.49 -9.54
CA LYS A 57 -12.45 -16.43 -9.64
C LYS A 57 -13.01 -16.49 -11.06
N GLY A 58 -12.96 -17.66 -11.67
CA GLY A 58 -13.53 -17.90 -12.98
C GLY A 58 -12.76 -17.26 -14.12
N MET A 59 -12.48 -15.97 -14.05
CA MET A 59 -11.75 -15.20 -15.08
C MET A 59 -10.65 -14.34 -14.44
N LEU A 60 -9.58 -14.10 -15.17
CA LEU A 60 -8.53 -13.17 -14.81
C LEU A 60 -9.03 -11.71 -15.00
N ARG A 61 -8.72 -10.83 -14.06
CA ARG A 61 -9.08 -9.41 -14.19
C ARG A 61 -8.28 -8.74 -15.32
N LYS A 62 -8.91 -7.80 -16.00
CA LYS A 62 -8.30 -7.06 -17.12
C LYS A 62 -7.05 -6.27 -16.73
N ASP A 63 -7.04 -5.66 -15.54
CA ASP A 63 -5.88 -4.94 -15.03
C ASP A 63 -4.70 -5.88 -14.76
N VAL A 64 -4.94 -7.09 -14.26
CA VAL A 64 -3.92 -8.13 -14.08
C VAL A 64 -3.42 -8.63 -15.43
N GLU A 65 -4.31 -8.86 -16.38
CA GLU A 65 -3.96 -9.25 -17.75
C GLU A 65 -3.06 -8.20 -18.42
N ARG A 66 -3.42 -6.92 -18.30
CA ARG A 66 -2.62 -5.78 -18.78
C ARG A 66 -1.22 -5.75 -18.17
N PHE A 67 -1.14 -5.89 -16.85
CA PHE A 67 0.12 -5.95 -16.13
C PHE A 67 1.00 -7.14 -16.58
N LEU A 68 0.43 -8.34 -16.69
CA LEU A 68 1.14 -9.52 -17.17
C LEU A 68 1.60 -9.36 -18.62
N THR A 69 0.77 -8.75 -19.48
CA THR A 69 1.13 -8.44 -20.87
C THR A 69 2.33 -7.51 -20.95
N ALA A 70 2.39 -6.48 -20.11
CA ALA A 70 3.52 -5.57 -20.05
C ALA A 70 4.80 -6.28 -19.56
N LEU A 71 4.70 -7.17 -18.58
CA LEU A 71 5.84 -8.00 -18.12
C LEU A 71 6.31 -8.99 -19.19
N LYS A 72 5.39 -9.61 -19.94
CA LYS A 72 5.74 -10.50 -21.06
C LYS A 72 6.50 -9.79 -22.18
N LYS A 73 6.21 -8.51 -22.43
CA LYS A 73 7.01 -7.69 -23.35
C LYS A 73 8.47 -7.53 -22.91
N GLN A 74 8.73 -7.60 -21.59
CA GLN A 74 10.08 -7.60 -21.00
C GLN A 74 10.74 -9.00 -20.97
N GLY A 75 10.11 -10.01 -21.56
CA GLY A 75 10.63 -11.38 -21.57
C GLY A 75 10.42 -12.13 -20.24
N ALA A 76 9.49 -11.71 -19.40
CA ALA A 76 9.25 -12.34 -18.12
C ALA A 76 8.66 -13.75 -18.25
N MET A 77 9.17 -14.69 -17.44
CA MET A 77 8.51 -15.95 -17.13
C MET A 77 7.65 -15.78 -15.88
N VAL A 78 6.37 -16.14 -15.96
CA VAL A 78 5.38 -15.93 -14.90
C VAL A 78 5.00 -17.22 -14.22
N ILE A 79 5.23 -17.32 -12.91
CA ILE A 79 4.76 -18.38 -12.02
C ILE A 79 3.66 -17.80 -11.15
N ALA A 80 2.41 -18.21 -11.34
CA ALA A 80 1.28 -17.72 -10.58
C ALA A 80 0.59 -18.82 -9.78
N ALA A 81 0.27 -18.55 -8.51
CA ALA A 81 -0.50 -19.42 -7.65
C ALA A 81 -1.83 -18.80 -7.27
N ASN A 82 -2.93 -19.40 -7.72
CA ASN A 82 -4.29 -18.94 -7.50
C ASN A 82 -4.97 -19.77 -6.40
N THR A 83 -5.64 -19.11 -5.47
CA THR A 83 -6.40 -19.73 -4.38
C THR A 83 -7.88 -19.96 -4.72
N SER A 84 -8.26 -19.69 -5.95
CA SER A 84 -9.55 -20.02 -6.57
C SER A 84 -9.28 -20.68 -7.92
N SER A 85 -10.26 -21.41 -8.45
CA SER A 85 -10.13 -21.99 -9.80
C SER A 85 -10.67 -21.03 -10.84
N LEU A 86 -9.97 -20.94 -11.96
CA LEU A 86 -10.46 -20.33 -13.19
C LEU A 86 -11.33 -21.34 -13.95
N VAL A 87 -12.20 -20.86 -14.83
CA VAL A 87 -12.88 -21.75 -15.77
C VAL A 87 -11.86 -22.30 -16.77
N ARG A 88 -12.11 -23.48 -17.31
CA ARG A 88 -11.14 -24.20 -18.13
C ARG A 88 -10.68 -23.38 -19.35
N GLU A 89 -11.63 -22.77 -20.04
CA GLU A 89 -11.37 -21.95 -21.23
C GLU A 89 -10.49 -20.75 -20.88
N GLU A 90 -10.66 -20.19 -19.70
CA GLU A 90 -9.83 -19.10 -19.22
C GLU A 90 -8.43 -19.56 -18.84
N ALA A 91 -8.28 -20.70 -18.18
CA ALA A 91 -6.99 -21.28 -17.88
C ALA A 91 -6.16 -21.57 -19.14
N GLU A 92 -6.83 -22.03 -20.22
CA GLU A 92 -6.21 -22.22 -21.54
C GLU A 92 -5.84 -20.86 -22.17
N ARG A 93 -6.69 -19.85 -22.10
CA ARG A 93 -6.47 -18.50 -22.64
C ARG A 93 -5.27 -17.81 -21.99
N ILE A 94 -5.15 -17.88 -20.68
CA ILE A 94 -4.05 -17.21 -19.94
C ILE A 94 -2.71 -17.93 -20.05
N SER A 95 -2.65 -19.11 -20.66
CA SER A 95 -1.40 -19.87 -20.84
C SER A 95 -0.31 -19.09 -21.61
N GLN A 96 -0.70 -18.08 -22.38
CA GLN A 96 0.21 -17.15 -23.06
C GLN A 96 0.79 -16.08 -22.12
N LEU A 97 0.14 -15.82 -20.97
CA LEU A 97 0.53 -14.81 -19.99
C LEU A 97 1.17 -15.41 -18.75
N ILE A 98 0.75 -16.61 -18.38
CA ILE A 98 1.20 -17.33 -17.18
C ILE A 98 1.83 -18.65 -17.63
N ASP A 99 3.15 -18.77 -17.50
CA ASP A 99 3.90 -19.96 -17.93
C ASP A 99 3.68 -21.13 -17.00
N VAL A 100 3.59 -20.86 -15.68
CA VAL A 100 3.29 -21.88 -14.67
C VAL A 100 2.09 -21.43 -13.84
N TYR A 101 0.96 -22.10 -14.03
CA TYR A 101 -0.26 -21.83 -13.30
C TYR A 101 -0.56 -22.90 -12.27
N ILE A 102 -0.59 -22.52 -11.00
CA ILE A 102 -0.79 -23.40 -9.84
C ILE A 102 -2.13 -23.08 -9.19
N GLU A 103 -3.03 -24.05 -9.11
CA GLU A 103 -4.23 -23.97 -8.27
C GLU A 103 -3.97 -24.56 -6.89
N ARG A 104 -4.39 -23.87 -5.86
CA ARG A 104 -4.16 -24.25 -4.47
C ARG A 104 -5.32 -23.86 -3.56
N ASP A 105 -5.40 -24.49 -2.39
CA ASP A 105 -6.30 -24.10 -1.33
C ASP A 105 -5.91 -22.75 -0.73
N ASN A 106 -6.89 -21.94 -0.30
CA ASN A 106 -6.64 -20.63 0.30
C ASN A 106 -6.14 -20.73 1.75
N LEU A 107 -5.01 -21.41 1.97
CA LEU A 107 -4.31 -21.47 3.25
C LEU A 107 -3.05 -20.57 3.20
N GLY A 108 -3.01 -19.55 4.06
CA GLY A 108 -1.87 -18.63 4.16
C GLY A 108 -1.97 -17.41 3.26
N ARG A 109 -3.11 -17.20 2.59
CA ARG A 109 -3.36 -16.02 1.73
C ARG A 109 -2.22 -15.83 0.70
N ASP A 110 -1.82 -14.59 0.43
CA ASP A 110 -0.76 -14.24 -0.53
C ASP A 110 0.58 -14.92 -0.19
N PHE A 111 0.99 -14.93 1.08
CA PHE A 111 2.22 -15.58 1.50
C PHE A 111 2.19 -17.11 1.33
N GLY A 112 1.00 -17.71 1.41
CA GLY A 112 0.83 -19.12 1.07
C GLY A 112 1.05 -19.37 -0.42
N SER A 113 0.55 -18.49 -1.30
CA SER A 113 0.75 -18.54 -2.74
C SER A 113 2.21 -18.29 -3.11
N TYR A 114 2.85 -17.27 -2.54
CA TYR A 114 4.28 -17.02 -2.73
C TYR A 114 5.12 -18.24 -2.34
N LYS A 115 4.85 -18.84 -1.18
CA LYS A 115 5.57 -20.07 -0.78
C LYS A 115 5.47 -21.17 -1.84
N ASP A 116 4.28 -21.41 -2.39
CA ASP A 116 4.10 -22.48 -3.38
C ASP A 116 4.83 -22.15 -4.70
N CYS A 117 4.79 -20.90 -5.14
CA CYS A 117 5.57 -20.44 -6.29
C CYS A 117 7.09 -20.56 -6.05
N PHE A 118 7.59 -20.15 -4.88
CA PHE A 118 9.02 -20.29 -4.56
C PHE A 118 9.45 -21.75 -4.42
N ASN A 119 8.61 -22.61 -3.86
CA ASN A 119 8.90 -24.06 -3.82
C ASN A 119 9.03 -24.62 -5.23
N TYR A 120 8.15 -24.24 -6.16
CA TYR A 120 8.25 -24.63 -7.57
C TYR A 120 9.52 -24.08 -8.22
N LEU A 121 9.78 -22.78 -8.07
CA LEU A 121 10.97 -22.09 -8.59
C LEU A 121 12.28 -22.81 -8.20
N TYR A 122 12.41 -23.15 -6.92
CA TYR A 122 13.62 -23.82 -6.40
C TYR A 122 13.70 -25.27 -6.79
N LYS A 123 12.58 -26.00 -6.79
CA LYS A 123 12.51 -27.42 -7.19
C LYS A 123 12.94 -27.60 -8.64
N GLU A 124 12.48 -26.72 -9.53
CA GLU A 124 12.80 -26.76 -10.96
C GLU A 124 14.10 -26.01 -11.32
N ASN A 125 14.86 -25.52 -10.32
CA ASN A 125 16.13 -24.80 -10.47
C ASN A 125 16.06 -23.54 -11.36
N LEU A 126 14.90 -22.95 -11.54
CA LEU A 126 14.69 -21.77 -12.39
C LEU A 126 15.40 -20.51 -11.88
N HIS A 127 15.67 -20.45 -10.57
CA HIS A 127 16.41 -19.37 -9.93
C HIS A 127 17.85 -19.20 -10.42
N GLN A 128 18.46 -20.24 -11.00
CA GLN A 128 19.88 -20.21 -11.38
C GLN A 128 20.20 -19.22 -12.49
N GLN A 129 19.30 -19.03 -13.44
CA GLN A 129 19.48 -18.08 -14.56
C GLN A 129 18.77 -16.74 -14.31
N CYS A 130 17.93 -16.67 -13.29
CA CYS A 130 17.18 -15.47 -12.96
C CYS A 130 18.10 -14.33 -12.49
N GLN A 131 18.07 -13.20 -13.17
CA GLN A 131 18.78 -11.97 -12.80
C GLN A 131 17.92 -11.07 -11.95
N ARG A 132 16.60 -11.05 -12.23
CA ARG A 132 15.60 -10.24 -11.51
C ARG A 132 14.33 -11.04 -11.29
N LEU A 133 13.81 -11.01 -10.06
CA LEU A 133 12.53 -11.63 -9.70
C LEU A 133 11.58 -10.56 -9.16
N ILE A 134 10.37 -10.51 -9.70
CA ILE A 134 9.28 -9.66 -9.19
C ILE A 134 8.30 -10.53 -8.40
N MET A 135 8.10 -10.20 -7.14
CA MET A 135 7.07 -10.78 -6.28
C MET A 135 5.90 -9.81 -6.20
N CYS A 136 4.70 -10.20 -6.63
CA CYS A 136 3.53 -9.35 -6.68
C CYS A 136 2.21 -10.12 -6.42
N ASN A 137 1.11 -9.40 -6.22
CA ASN A 137 -0.20 -10.01 -6.00
C ASN A 137 -1.35 -9.18 -6.61
N ASP A 138 -2.54 -9.75 -6.61
CA ASP A 138 -3.78 -9.17 -7.14
C ASP A 138 -4.61 -8.39 -6.09
N SER A 139 -4.07 -8.13 -4.90
CA SER A 139 -4.76 -7.26 -3.91
C SER A 139 -4.71 -5.77 -4.27
N ILE A 140 -4.10 -5.46 -5.40
CA ILE A 140 -3.92 -4.14 -5.99
C ILE A 140 -4.55 -4.09 -7.38
N TYR A 141 -4.87 -2.90 -7.83
CA TYR A 141 -5.28 -2.58 -9.20
C TYR A 141 -4.08 -2.02 -9.96
N TYR A 142 -3.82 -2.52 -11.14
CA TYR A 142 -2.75 -2.06 -12.02
C TYR A 142 -3.30 -1.07 -13.04
N CYS A 143 -3.01 0.22 -12.84
CA CYS A 143 -3.40 1.29 -13.76
C CYS A 143 -2.59 1.23 -15.05
N THR A 144 -3.17 1.69 -16.15
CA THR A 144 -2.47 1.82 -17.44
C THR A 144 -1.41 2.93 -17.40
N ASP A 145 -1.81 4.10 -16.84
CA ASP A 145 -0.92 5.26 -16.79
C ASP A 145 0.32 4.99 -15.93
N GLY A 146 1.50 5.13 -16.53
CA GLY A 146 2.80 4.97 -15.87
C GLY A 146 3.19 3.51 -15.63
N LEU A 147 2.45 2.52 -16.20
CA LEU A 147 2.72 1.11 -15.97
C LEU A 147 4.01 0.64 -16.63
N ASP A 148 4.23 1.02 -17.90
CA ASP A 148 5.42 0.59 -18.65
C ASP A 148 6.67 1.20 -18.02
N GLU A 149 6.66 2.48 -17.66
CA GLU A 149 7.76 3.18 -16.98
C GLU A 149 8.05 2.55 -15.59
N PHE A 150 7.00 2.22 -14.84
CA PHE A 150 7.16 1.55 -13.57
C PHE A 150 7.80 0.16 -13.72
N ILE A 151 7.39 -0.62 -14.71
CA ILE A 151 7.96 -1.93 -14.99
C ILE A 151 9.42 -1.79 -15.41
N ASP A 152 9.74 -0.85 -16.31
CA ASP A 152 11.11 -0.58 -16.74
C ASP A 152 12.01 -0.23 -15.56
N GLU A 153 11.55 0.63 -14.64
CA GLU A 153 12.29 1.03 -13.42
C GLU A 153 12.57 -0.18 -12.52
N VAL A 154 11.55 -1.02 -12.25
CA VAL A 154 11.70 -2.15 -11.31
C VAL A 154 12.45 -3.33 -11.90
N VAL A 155 12.51 -3.45 -13.22
CA VAL A 155 13.29 -4.48 -13.92
C VAL A 155 14.75 -4.05 -14.07
N SER A 156 15.01 -2.78 -14.45
CA SER A 156 16.35 -2.26 -14.69
C SER A 156 17.09 -1.80 -13.44
N THR A 157 16.43 -1.77 -12.28
CA THR A 157 17.04 -1.28 -11.03
C THR A 157 18.32 -2.02 -10.66
N LYS A 158 19.31 -1.27 -10.18
CA LYS A 158 20.56 -1.81 -9.62
C LYS A 158 20.46 -2.19 -8.14
N LYS A 159 19.33 -1.88 -7.48
CA LYS A 159 19.11 -2.23 -6.08
C LYS A 159 18.88 -3.73 -5.92
N ASN A 160 19.43 -4.33 -4.87
CA ASN A 160 19.18 -5.74 -4.59
C ASN A 160 17.72 -5.99 -4.20
N VAL A 161 17.11 -5.03 -3.49
CA VAL A 161 15.70 -5.09 -3.07
C VAL A 161 15.03 -3.74 -3.34
N LEU A 162 14.02 -3.74 -4.21
CA LEU A 162 13.20 -2.58 -4.50
C LEU A 162 11.72 -2.90 -4.30
N GLY A 163 11.09 -2.33 -3.26
CA GLY A 163 9.64 -2.38 -3.08
C GLY A 163 8.95 -1.20 -3.76
N ALA A 164 7.63 -1.28 -4.01
CA ALA A 164 6.88 -0.13 -4.51
C ALA A 164 6.73 0.95 -3.42
N THR A 165 6.28 0.58 -2.24
CA THR A 165 6.13 1.49 -1.08
C THR A 165 6.61 0.80 0.19
N GLU A 166 6.81 1.58 1.23
CA GLU A 166 7.15 1.09 2.57
C GLU A 166 5.98 1.26 3.55
N ASN A 167 6.10 0.64 4.71
CA ASN A 167 5.11 0.70 5.78
C ASN A 167 5.84 0.88 7.12
N HIS A 168 5.32 1.75 7.98
CA HIS A 168 5.92 2.12 9.27
C HIS A 168 5.00 1.85 10.47
N ASP A 169 3.94 1.02 10.33
CA ASP A 169 2.98 0.74 11.40
C ASP A 169 3.60 0.12 12.67
N ILE A 170 4.51 -0.84 12.49
CA ILE A 170 5.15 -1.58 13.58
C ILE A 170 6.66 -1.34 13.56
N GLU A 171 7.25 -1.57 12.41
CA GLU A 171 8.64 -1.31 12.07
C GLU A 171 8.72 -1.07 10.57
N ARG A 172 9.76 -0.37 10.08
CA ARG A 172 9.93 -0.14 8.65
C ARG A 172 10.06 -1.46 7.89
N HIS A 173 9.15 -1.69 6.95
CA HIS A 173 9.16 -2.84 6.05
C HIS A 173 8.61 -2.46 4.67
N LEU A 174 8.90 -3.28 3.66
CA LEU A 174 8.38 -3.08 2.31
C LEU A 174 6.97 -3.67 2.20
N GLY A 175 6.13 -3.02 1.39
CA GLY A 175 4.81 -3.55 1.03
C GLY A 175 4.95 -4.84 0.23
N SER A 176 4.50 -5.96 0.79
CA SER A 176 4.64 -7.30 0.19
C SER A 176 3.82 -7.53 -1.08
N PHE A 177 3.03 -6.54 -1.49
CA PHE A 177 2.22 -6.61 -2.71
C PHE A 177 3.04 -6.39 -3.98
N PHE A 178 4.25 -5.80 -3.87
CA PHE A 178 5.15 -5.61 -5.00
C PHE A 178 6.60 -5.41 -4.52
N ILE A 179 7.48 -6.37 -4.81
CA ILE A 179 8.91 -6.32 -4.48
C ILE A 179 9.72 -6.91 -5.64
N SER A 180 10.71 -6.17 -6.12
CA SER A 180 11.71 -6.60 -7.09
C SER A 180 13.00 -7.02 -6.37
N LEU A 181 13.53 -8.19 -6.70
CA LEU A 181 14.66 -8.85 -6.04
C LEU A 181 15.77 -9.17 -7.05
N SER A 182 17.02 -8.90 -6.70
CA SER A 182 18.17 -9.25 -7.53
C SER A 182 18.53 -10.74 -7.44
N ARG A 183 19.40 -11.17 -8.36
CA ARG A 183 19.99 -12.52 -8.36
C ARG A 183 20.65 -12.87 -7.03
N GLU A 184 21.35 -11.91 -6.41
CA GLU A 184 22.04 -12.10 -5.13
C GLU A 184 21.07 -12.48 -4.02
N ILE A 185 19.89 -11.84 -3.99
CA ILE A 185 18.85 -12.11 -3.00
C ILE A 185 18.23 -13.49 -3.22
N ILE A 186 17.78 -13.80 -4.44
CA ILE A 186 17.05 -15.04 -4.73
C ILE A 186 17.93 -16.29 -4.60
N ASN A 187 19.25 -16.16 -4.77
CA ASN A 187 20.21 -17.26 -4.57
C ASN A 187 20.80 -17.28 -3.16
N ASN A 188 20.42 -16.36 -2.27
CA ASN A 188 20.95 -16.32 -0.92
C ASN A 188 20.35 -17.42 -0.04
N LYS A 189 21.20 -18.16 0.67
CA LYS A 189 20.78 -19.27 1.54
C LYS A 189 19.74 -18.86 2.59
N LYS A 190 19.84 -17.65 3.17
CA LYS A 190 18.86 -17.16 4.15
C LYS A 190 17.49 -16.92 3.53
N PHE A 191 17.43 -16.43 2.29
CA PHE A 191 16.18 -16.19 1.57
C PHE A 191 15.52 -17.53 1.17
N ILE A 192 16.30 -18.48 0.66
CA ILE A 192 15.83 -19.84 0.35
C ILE A 192 15.29 -20.51 1.63
N GLN A 193 16.04 -20.43 2.72
CA GLN A 193 15.65 -21.00 4.01
C GLN A 193 14.39 -20.37 4.56
N TYR A 194 14.23 -19.05 4.44
CA TYR A 194 13.00 -18.35 4.86
C TYR A 194 11.76 -18.95 4.18
N TRP A 195 11.79 -19.13 2.85
CA TRP A 195 10.67 -19.71 2.13
C TRP A 195 10.47 -21.20 2.45
N SER A 196 11.54 -21.95 2.63
CA SER A 196 11.47 -23.34 3.07
C SER A 196 10.79 -23.48 4.44
N ASP A 197 11.14 -22.62 5.40
CA ASP A 197 10.65 -22.68 6.77
C ASP A 197 9.32 -21.98 7.00
N TYR A 198 8.88 -21.12 6.07
CA TYR A 198 7.65 -20.36 6.22
C TYR A 198 6.45 -21.28 6.44
N LYS A 199 5.73 -21.08 7.56
CA LYS A 199 4.54 -21.87 7.92
C LYS A 199 3.28 -21.14 7.51
N LYS A 200 2.49 -21.72 6.61
CA LYS A 200 1.21 -21.18 6.18
C LYS A 200 0.22 -21.07 7.36
N THR A 201 -0.47 -19.95 7.47
CA THR A 201 -1.50 -19.72 8.48
C THR A 201 -2.55 -18.73 7.94
N ASN A 202 -3.80 -18.84 8.39
CA ASN A 202 -4.87 -17.91 8.06
C ASN A 202 -5.06 -16.81 9.13
N VAL A 203 -4.21 -16.78 10.15
CA VAL A 203 -4.23 -15.76 11.20
C VAL A 203 -3.53 -14.51 10.70
N ARG A 204 -4.28 -13.49 10.27
CA ARG A 204 -3.76 -12.28 9.63
C ARG A 204 -2.62 -11.59 10.42
N PRO A 205 -2.73 -11.36 11.76
CA PRO A 205 -1.61 -10.80 12.52
C PRO A 205 -0.32 -11.65 12.48
N LYS A 206 -0.44 -12.98 12.40
CA LYS A 206 0.72 -13.87 12.25
C LYS A 206 1.32 -13.76 10.84
N ILE A 207 0.48 -13.64 9.80
CA ILE A 207 0.95 -13.42 8.43
C ILE A 207 1.73 -12.11 8.34
N ILE A 208 1.24 -11.02 8.92
CA ILE A 208 1.98 -9.74 8.99
C ILE A 208 3.33 -9.96 9.69
N LYS A 209 3.33 -10.56 10.88
CA LYS A 209 4.54 -10.74 11.68
C LYS A 209 5.58 -11.64 11.02
N THR A 210 5.18 -12.82 10.52
CA THR A 210 6.11 -13.83 9.97
C THR A 210 6.31 -13.69 8.46
N GLY A 211 5.32 -13.16 7.76
CA GLY A 211 5.36 -12.86 6.33
C GLY A 211 5.99 -11.49 6.09
N GLU A 212 5.22 -10.41 6.19
CA GLU A 212 5.68 -9.07 5.78
C GLU A 212 6.91 -8.60 6.55
N LEU A 213 6.83 -8.58 7.89
CA LEU A 213 7.95 -8.18 8.74
C LEU A 213 9.10 -9.20 8.69
N GLY A 214 8.77 -10.50 8.71
CA GLY A 214 9.76 -11.58 8.63
C GLY A 214 10.55 -11.55 7.33
N LEU A 215 9.87 -11.40 6.20
CA LEU A 215 10.51 -11.25 4.89
C LEU A 215 11.41 -10.02 4.85
N SER A 216 10.90 -8.86 5.27
CA SER A 216 11.69 -7.62 5.26
C SER A 216 12.92 -7.69 6.15
N LYS A 217 12.87 -8.40 7.30
CA LYS A 217 14.06 -8.66 8.14
C LYS A 217 15.09 -9.50 7.41
N VAL A 218 14.66 -10.55 6.73
CA VAL A 218 15.57 -11.39 5.93
C VAL A 218 16.19 -10.57 4.80
N LEU A 219 15.41 -9.82 4.04
CA LEU A 219 15.89 -8.98 2.94
C LEU A 219 16.93 -7.96 3.44
N LYS A 220 16.63 -7.22 4.51
CA LYS A 220 17.59 -6.28 5.13
C LYS A 220 18.86 -6.98 5.61
N SER A 221 18.76 -8.21 6.13
CA SER A 221 19.95 -8.95 6.63
C SER A 221 20.86 -9.47 5.54
N ILE A 222 20.41 -9.46 4.29
CA ILE A 222 21.15 -9.90 3.10
C ILE A 222 21.68 -8.71 2.32
N SER A 223 20.95 -7.60 2.31
CA SER A 223 21.31 -6.38 1.58
C SER A 223 22.60 -5.78 2.10
N LEU A 224 23.36 -5.12 1.21
CA LEU A 224 24.68 -4.53 1.52
C LEU A 224 24.60 -3.25 2.37
N GLY A 225 23.39 -2.72 2.60
CA GLY A 225 23.15 -1.53 3.41
C GLY A 225 21.70 -1.07 3.27
N ASP A 226 21.32 -0.03 4.00
CA ASP A 226 19.95 0.51 3.99
C ASP A 226 19.56 1.05 2.61
N ASP A 227 20.51 1.58 1.84
CA ASP A 227 20.30 2.09 0.47
C ASP A 227 20.08 0.99 -0.57
N ASP A 228 20.30 -0.26 -0.21
CA ASP A 228 20.17 -1.42 -1.08
C ASP A 228 18.85 -2.17 -0.89
N CYS A 229 18.10 -1.82 0.16
CA CYS A 229 16.75 -2.34 0.47
C CYS A 229 15.78 -1.17 0.67
N VAL A 230 15.23 -0.66 -0.42
CA VAL A 230 14.46 0.59 -0.44
C VAL A 230 13.10 0.42 -1.10
N ALA A 231 12.21 1.40 -0.87
CA ALA A 231 11.00 1.58 -1.65
C ALA A 231 11.26 2.61 -2.76
N LEU A 232 10.63 2.41 -3.94
CA LEU A 232 10.70 3.36 -5.04
C LEU A 232 10.08 4.70 -4.60
N TYR A 233 8.89 4.66 -4.00
CA TYR A 233 8.19 5.84 -3.46
C TYR A 233 8.47 6.01 -1.96
N ASN A 234 9.71 6.34 -1.63
CA ASN A 234 10.19 6.60 -0.26
C ASN A 234 10.20 8.09 0.08
N ALA A 235 10.63 8.43 1.30
CA ALA A 235 10.73 9.82 1.76
C ALA A 235 11.62 10.70 0.85
N GLN A 236 12.71 10.16 0.32
CA GLN A 236 13.61 10.91 -0.58
C GLN A 236 12.97 11.21 -1.92
N TYR A 237 12.18 10.27 -2.47
CA TYR A 237 11.40 10.49 -3.69
C TYR A 237 10.38 11.61 -3.49
N ILE A 238 9.63 11.56 -2.37
CA ILE A 238 8.63 12.57 -2.01
C ILE A 238 9.30 13.93 -1.80
N ASP A 239 10.43 13.98 -1.10
CA ASP A 239 11.22 15.21 -0.86
C ASP A 239 11.64 15.88 -2.17
N LYS A 240 12.16 15.09 -3.12
CA LYS A 240 12.55 15.57 -4.44
C LYS A 240 11.35 16.09 -5.23
N TRP A 241 10.24 15.34 -5.26
CA TRP A 241 9.04 15.73 -5.98
C TRP A 241 8.40 17.00 -5.39
N ALA A 242 8.33 17.12 -4.07
CA ALA A 242 7.77 18.27 -3.35
C ALA A 242 8.74 19.47 -3.24
N SER A 243 9.82 19.51 -4.02
CA SER A 243 10.79 20.62 -3.98
C SER A 243 10.26 21.90 -4.62
N ASP A 244 9.27 21.79 -5.52
CA ASP A 244 8.58 22.93 -6.12
C ASP A 244 7.29 23.26 -5.35
N THR A 245 7.05 24.56 -5.11
CA THR A 245 5.90 25.04 -4.31
C THR A 245 4.54 24.57 -4.86
N PRO A 246 4.27 24.64 -6.19
CA PRO A 246 3.02 24.11 -6.75
C PRO A 246 2.78 22.66 -6.45
N GLN A 247 3.81 21.83 -6.62
CA GLN A 247 3.74 20.39 -6.36
C GLN A 247 3.52 20.12 -4.88
N LEU A 248 4.19 20.86 -4.00
CA LEU A 248 3.99 20.78 -2.55
C LEU A 248 2.55 21.14 -2.15
N VAL A 249 2.00 22.22 -2.68
CA VAL A 249 0.61 22.63 -2.41
C VAL A 249 -0.38 21.60 -2.92
N GLU A 250 -0.15 21.04 -4.11
CA GLU A 250 -1.00 19.98 -4.65
C GLU A 250 -0.93 18.69 -3.83
N LEU A 251 0.26 18.35 -3.31
CA LEU A 251 0.46 17.25 -2.38
C LEU A 251 -0.39 17.42 -1.13
N ILE A 252 -0.31 18.60 -0.48
CA ILE A 252 -1.07 18.92 0.74
C ILE A 252 -2.57 18.85 0.49
N ARG A 253 -3.06 19.42 -0.63
CA ARG A 253 -4.48 19.34 -1.03
C ARG A 253 -4.96 17.92 -1.28
N SER A 254 -4.05 17.03 -1.64
CA SER A 254 -4.37 15.63 -1.92
C SER A 254 -4.35 14.76 -0.66
N MET A 255 -3.81 15.26 0.44
CA MET A 255 -3.86 14.59 1.74
C MET A 255 -5.30 14.46 2.22
N ARG A 256 -5.58 13.36 2.90
CA ARG A 256 -6.88 13.16 3.53
C ARG A 256 -6.94 13.88 4.86
N ASP A 257 -8.07 14.54 5.06
CA ASP A 257 -8.56 14.88 6.38
C ASP A 257 -9.37 13.68 6.89
N GLY A 258 -8.85 12.90 7.78
CA GLY A 258 -9.54 11.69 8.15
C GLY A 258 -9.04 10.98 9.39
N ASP A 259 -9.94 10.17 9.93
CA ASP A 259 -9.67 9.24 11.01
C ASP A 259 -8.45 8.38 10.66
N ASP A 260 -7.46 8.38 11.51
CA ASP A 260 -6.48 7.33 11.46
C ASP A 260 -7.19 5.98 11.82
N PHE A 261 -6.56 4.87 11.49
CA PHE A 261 -7.05 3.54 11.86
C PHE A 261 -7.23 3.37 13.39
N SER A 262 -6.62 4.24 14.19
CA SER A 262 -6.67 4.23 15.66
C SER A 262 -7.92 4.94 16.22
N GLY A 263 -8.66 5.67 15.40
CA GLY A 263 -9.91 6.35 15.78
C GLY A 263 -9.71 7.68 16.47
N SER A 264 -8.53 8.29 16.38
CA SER A 264 -8.29 9.68 16.78
C SER A 264 -8.34 10.56 15.52
N ALA A 265 -9.48 11.19 15.29
CA ALA A 265 -9.62 12.22 14.26
C ALA A 265 -8.82 13.46 14.69
N VAL A 266 -7.60 13.58 14.16
CA VAL A 266 -6.86 14.82 14.24
C VAL A 266 -6.96 15.46 12.86
N SER A 267 -7.60 16.62 12.76
CA SER A 267 -7.73 17.35 11.50
C SER A 267 -6.36 17.61 10.88
N LEU A 268 -6.29 17.60 9.55
CA LEU A 268 -5.05 17.87 8.81
C LEU A 268 -4.44 19.21 9.24
N ASN A 269 -5.26 20.21 9.43
CA ASN A 269 -4.84 21.53 9.93
C ASN A 269 -4.14 21.46 11.26
N LYS A 270 -4.71 20.73 12.22
CA LYS A 270 -4.14 20.59 13.55
C LYS A 270 -2.76 19.94 13.49
N ARG A 271 -2.56 18.99 12.56
CA ARG A 271 -1.26 18.37 12.33
C ARG A 271 -0.24 19.36 11.78
N PHE A 272 -0.64 20.15 10.78
CA PHE A 272 0.24 21.17 10.22
C PHE A 272 0.53 22.31 11.20
N CYS A 273 -0.47 22.80 11.92
CA CYS A 273 -0.34 23.88 12.90
C CYS A 273 0.36 23.46 14.22
N GLN A 274 0.71 22.19 14.39
CA GLN A 274 1.67 21.77 15.43
C GLN A 274 3.10 22.24 15.14
N ASN A 275 3.42 22.52 13.87
CA ASN A 275 4.69 23.13 13.51
C ASN A 275 4.59 24.66 13.70
N LEU A 276 5.46 25.22 14.56
CA LEU A 276 5.42 26.63 14.96
C LEU A 276 5.60 27.61 13.77
N VAL A 277 6.37 27.23 12.76
CA VAL A 277 6.55 28.05 11.56
C VAL A 277 5.23 28.14 10.79
N ILE A 278 4.60 26.99 10.52
CA ILE A 278 3.33 26.92 9.81
C ILE A 278 2.23 27.67 10.59
N ASP A 279 2.14 27.45 11.90
CA ASP A 279 1.18 28.13 12.78
C ASP A 279 1.34 29.65 12.71
N SER A 280 2.59 30.14 12.78
CA SER A 280 2.89 31.58 12.69
C SER A 280 2.41 32.21 11.38
N TYR A 281 2.63 31.54 10.23
CA TYR A 281 2.16 32.02 8.93
C TYR A 281 0.65 31.91 8.79
N PHE A 282 0.05 30.84 9.30
CA PHE A 282 -1.40 30.69 9.28
C PHE A 282 -2.10 31.75 10.14
N ARG A 283 -1.56 32.09 11.32
CA ARG A 283 -2.03 33.22 12.15
C ARG A 283 -1.96 34.54 11.40
N LYS A 284 -0.89 34.84 10.68
CA LYS A 284 -0.77 36.06 9.86
C LYS A 284 -1.82 36.09 8.76
N TYR A 285 -2.05 34.97 8.09
CA TYR A 285 -3.10 34.85 7.07
C TYR A 285 -4.49 35.09 7.66
N MET A 286 -4.81 34.44 8.78
CA MET A 286 -6.08 34.62 9.49
C MET A 286 -6.31 36.05 9.97
N LYS A 287 -5.27 36.70 10.47
CA LYS A 287 -5.32 38.14 10.85
C LYS A 287 -5.74 39.00 9.66
N GLY A 288 -5.17 38.75 8.48
CA GLY A 288 -5.55 39.46 7.26
C GLY A 288 -7.04 39.29 6.90
N ILE A 289 -7.57 38.07 6.98
CA ILE A 289 -8.97 37.75 6.71
C ILE A 289 -9.88 38.46 7.73
N LEU A 290 -9.54 38.43 9.02
CA LEU A 290 -10.36 39.03 10.08
C LEU A 290 -10.40 40.55 10.00
N ILE A 291 -9.29 41.18 9.62
CA ILE A 291 -9.26 42.64 9.33
C ILE A 291 -10.22 42.95 8.17
N LEU A 292 -10.19 42.20 7.08
CA LEU A 292 -11.10 42.39 5.94
C LEU A 292 -12.57 42.18 6.32
N LYS A 293 -12.86 41.38 7.34
CA LYS A 293 -14.22 41.13 7.86
C LYS A 293 -14.62 42.10 9.00
N ASN A 294 -13.83 43.13 9.30
CA ASN A 294 -14.03 44.05 10.43
C ASN A 294 -14.20 43.37 11.79
N LYS A 295 -13.50 42.25 12.02
CA LYS A 295 -13.49 41.52 13.28
C LYS A 295 -12.23 41.82 14.08
N ASP A 296 -12.38 42.01 15.38
CA ASP A 296 -11.25 42.26 16.28
C ASP A 296 -10.50 40.95 16.57
N TYR A 297 -9.34 40.83 15.97
CA TYR A 297 -8.51 39.63 16.07
C TYR A 297 -7.85 39.45 17.44
N TYR A 298 -7.54 40.54 18.12
CA TYR A 298 -6.74 40.50 19.35
C TYR A 298 -7.46 39.86 20.54
N HIS A 299 -8.76 39.70 20.46
CA HIS A 299 -9.58 39.12 21.54
C HIS A 299 -10.17 37.76 21.21
N ASN A 300 -9.70 37.06 20.17
CA ASN A 300 -10.39 35.87 19.66
C ASN A 300 -9.48 34.66 19.43
N GLU A 301 -8.67 34.30 20.44
CA GLU A 301 -7.90 33.06 20.44
C GLU A 301 -8.82 31.82 20.29
N GLU A 302 -10.01 31.88 20.87
CA GLU A 302 -11.05 30.86 20.78
C GLU A 302 -11.49 30.65 19.32
N TYR A 303 -11.69 31.75 18.56
CA TYR A 303 -11.99 31.66 17.13
C TYR A 303 -10.85 31.04 16.31
N TYR A 304 -9.59 31.35 16.64
CA TYR A 304 -8.44 30.75 15.96
C TYR A 304 -8.32 29.26 16.26
N GLN A 305 -8.55 28.84 17.48
CA GLN A 305 -8.56 27.43 17.85
C GLN A 305 -9.68 26.65 17.16
N ASP A 306 -10.86 27.26 17.05
CA ASP A 306 -12.01 26.70 16.32
C ASP A 306 -11.70 26.52 14.83
N GLU A 307 -11.03 27.49 14.20
CA GLU A 307 -10.59 27.39 12.81
C GLU A 307 -9.50 26.32 12.59
N ILE A 308 -8.58 26.13 13.54
CA ILE A 308 -7.61 25.03 13.50
C ILE A 308 -8.34 23.68 13.58
N GLU A 309 -9.38 23.57 14.41
CA GLU A 309 -10.14 22.33 14.57
C GLU A 309 -11.04 22.03 13.37
N THR A 310 -11.71 23.04 12.81
CA THR A 310 -12.64 22.89 11.69
C THR A 310 -11.97 22.85 10.32
N GLY A 311 -10.81 23.47 10.19
CA GLY A 311 -10.06 23.52 8.94
C GLY A 311 -10.62 24.42 7.86
N ALA A 312 -11.62 25.23 8.19
CA ALA A 312 -12.38 26.01 7.21
C ALA A 312 -11.51 26.91 6.31
N HIS A 313 -10.44 27.48 6.86
CA HIS A 313 -9.56 28.41 6.13
C HIS A 313 -8.21 27.80 5.71
N PHE A 314 -7.89 26.57 6.09
CA PHE A 314 -6.58 25.99 5.77
C PHE A 314 -6.39 25.76 4.27
N LEU A 315 -7.41 25.30 3.57
CA LEU A 315 -7.36 25.16 2.11
C LEU A 315 -7.21 26.52 1.42
N SER A 316 -7.87 27.57 1.94
CA SER A 316 -7.70 28.94 1.44
C SER A 316 -6.30 29.48 1.70
N PHE A 317 -5.70 29.13 2.85
CA PHE A 317 -4.30 29.42 3.13
C PHE A 317 -3.36 28.72 2.14
N MET A 318 -3.61 27.45 1.79
CA MET A 318 -2.85 26.76 0.76
C MET A 318 -3.02 27.40 -0.62
N GLN A 319 -4.22 27.87 -0.97
CA GLN A 319 -4.45 28.63 -2.21
C GLN A 319 -3.71 29.96 -2.21
N TRP A 320 -3.69 30.64 -1.08
CA TRP A 320 -2.94 31.89 -0.91
C TRP A 320 -1.43 31.67 -1.09
N LEU A 321 -0.87 30.59 -0.55
CA LEU A 321 0.52 30.21 -0.78
C LEU A 321 0.83 29.97 -2.27
N ASP A 322 -0.10 29.35 -2.99
CA ASP A 322 0.04 29.12 -4.42
C ASP A 322 -0.01 30.45 -5.23
N TYR A 323 -0.83 31.40 -4.79
CA TYR A 323 -0.92 32.74 -5.38
C TYR A 323 0.33 33.59 -5.12
N LEU A 324 1.02 33.36 -4.00
CA LEU A 324 2.26 34.11 -3.64
C LEU A 324 3.46 33.81 -4.55
N LYS A 325 3.31 33.06 -5.63
CA LYS A 325 4.31 32.87 -6.70
C LYS A 325 4.62 34.12 -7.50
N MET A 326 4.00 35.25 -7.20
CA MET A 326 4.39 36.53 -7.83
C MET A 326 5.86 36.83 -7.50
N PRO A 327 6.67 37.26 -8.48
CA PRO A 327 8.06 37.63 -8.23
C PRO A 327 8.16 38.63 -7.09
N GLY A 328 8.89 38.27 -6.03
CA GLY A 328 9.05 39.09 -4.81
C GLY A 328 8.15 38.74 -3.62
N SER A 329 7.25 37.77 -3.73
CA SER A 329 6.36 37.33 -2.64
C SER A 329 6.43 35.83 -2.32
N GLU A 330 7.55 35.18 -2.60
CA GLU A 330 7.73 33.76 -2.28
C GLU A 330 7.51 33.50 -0.78
N PRO A 331 6.77 32.42 -0.42
CA PRO A 331 6.79 31.91 0.94
C PRO A 331 8.25 31.73 1.33
N THR A 332 8.61 32.18 2.50
CA THR A 332 10.01 32.05 2.92
C THR A 332 10.41 30.59 2.79
N LYS A 333 11.66 30.32 2.42
CA LYS A 333 12.22 28.98 2.32
C LYS A 333 12.00 28.16 3.61
N GLU A 334 11.90 28.85 4.74
CA GLU A 334 11.58 28.30 6.03
C GLU A 334 10.17 27.67 6.07
N LEU A 335 9.14 28.37 5.57
CA LEU A 335 7.77 27.85 5.49
C LEU A 335 7.66 26.66 4.53
N GLN A 336 8.32 26.73 3.37
CA GLN A 336 8.35 25.62 2.42
C GLN A 336 8.97 24.37 3.05
N ASN A 337 10.11 24.54 3.72
CA ASN A 337 10.77 23.44 4.41
C ASN A 337 9.91 22.85 5.55
N ALA A 338 9.22 23.72 6.31
CA ALA A 338 8.31 23.27 7.37
C ALA A 338 7.13 22.46 6.81
N LEU A 339 6.48 22.97 5.76
CA LEU A 339 5.38 22.27 5.09
C LEU A 339 5.84 20.93 4.52
N LYS A 340 6.98 20.91 3.83
CA LYS A 340 7.55 19.69 3.26
C LYS A 340 7.91 18.67 4.34
N SER A 341 8.51 19.10 5.44
CA SER A 341 8.84 18.22 6.57
C SER A 341 7.60 17.54 7.16
N VAL A 342 6.53 18.31 7.42
CA VAL A 342 5.26 17.76 7.92
C VAL A 342 4.62 16.81 6.90
N CYS A 343 4.65 17.15 5.60
CA CYS A 343 4.15 16.26 4.56
C CYS A 343 4.88 14.92 4.56
N ILE A 344 6.21 14.92 4.56
CA ILE A 344 7.03 13.71 4.55
C ILE A 344 6.75 12.87 5.80
N GLU A 345 6.69 13.50 6.98
CA GLU A 345 6.35 12.82 8.22
C GLU A 345 4.98 12.13 8.14
N LEU A 346 3.94 12.81 7.66
CA LEU A 346 2.61 12.24 7.52
C LEU A 346 2.57 11.12 6.47
N LEU A 347 3.27 11.29 5.35
CA LEU A 347 3.28 10.31 4.27
C LEU A 347 4.10 9.05 4.61
N THR A 348 5.03 9.14 5.54
CA THR A 348 5.86 8.01 5.97
C THR A 348 5.29 7.27 7.19
N GLN A 349 4.15 7.70 7.74
CA GLN A 349 3.48 7.00 8.84
C GLN A 349 2.59 5.87 8.33
N GLY A 350 2.55 4.78 9.08
CA GLY A 350 1.63 3.67 8.85
C GLY A 350 1.78 2.95 7.50
N SER A 351 0.69 2.39 7.03
CA SER A 351 0.62 1.71 5.74
C SER A 351 0.36 2.72 4.61
N GLN A 352 1.43 3.21 4.02
CA GLN A 352 1.41 4.29 3.02
C GLN A 352 0.43 4.04 1.87
N ILE A 353 0.45 2.83 1.29
CA ILE A 353 -0.42 2.52 0.14
C ILE A 353 -1.91 2.56 0.47
N HIS A 354 -2.30 2.36 1.75
CA HIS A 354 -3.68 2.50 2.18
C HIS A 354 -4.05 3.94 2.56
N LEU A 355 -3.12 4.67 3.15
CA LEU A 355 -3.40 6.03 3.63
C LEU A 355 -3.27 7.09 2.52
N ASN A 356 -2.37 6.86 1.57
CA ASN A 356 -1.93 7.87 0.61
C ASN A 356 -2.15 7.45 -0.86
N GLY A 357 -3.09 6.56 -1.16
CA GLY A 357 -3.30 6.02 -2.51
C GLY A 357 -3.52 7.09 -3.60
N LEU A 358 -4.26 8.18 -3.29
CA LEU A 358 -4.44 9.31 -4.21
C LEU A 358 -3.11 10.03 -4.48
N ILE A 359 -2.32 10.24 -3.43
CA ILE A 359 -1.03 10.92 -3.54
C ILE A 359 -0.08 10.09 -4.39
N PHE A 360 0.05 8.80 -4.10
CA PHE A 360 0.91 7.93 -4.89
C PHE A 360 0.49 7.82 -6.36
N LYS A 361 -0.83 7.81 -6.65
CA LYS A 361 -1.29 7.88 -8.05
C LYS A 361 -0.84 9.18 -8.73
N LYS A 362 -0.91 10.33 -8.04
CA LYS A 362 -0.40 11.61 -8.56
C LYS A 362 1.11 11.66 -8.69
N LEU A 363 1.83 10.93 -7.83
CA LEU A 363 3.28 10.76 -7.92
C LEU A 363 3.71 9.81 -9.05
N GLY A 364 2.77 9.20 -9.76
CA GLY A 364 3.04 8.30 -10.88
C GLY A 364 3.05 6.81 -10.53
N LEU A 365 2.72 6.40 -9.30
CA LEU A 365 2.60 4.97 -8.97
C LEU A 365 1.37 4.38 -9.67
N PRO A 366 1.54 3.40 -10.58
CA PRO A 366 0.43 2.82 -11.33
C PRO A 366 -0.31 1.70 -10.56
N ILE A 367 -0.28 1.78 -9.24
CA ILE A 367 -0.82 0.73 -8.36
C ILE A 367 -1.73 1.35 -7.31
N ILE A 368 -2.95 0.82 -7.16
CA ILE A 368 -3.91 1.26 -6.15
C ILE A 368 -4.46 0.06 -5.39
N LYS A 369 -4.59 0.16 -4.06
CA LYS A 369 -5.19 -0.91 -3.25
C LYS A 369 -6.68 -1.09 -3.53
N LEU A 370 -7.13 -2.34 -3.62
CA LEU A 370 -8.53 -2.69 -3.85
C LEU A 370 -9.39 -2.72 -2.56
N ASP A 371 -8.78 -2.73 -1.40
CA ASP A 371 -9.51 -2.81 -0.14
C ASP A 371 -9.67 -1.47 0.58
N LEU A 372 -9.38 -0.34 -0.09
CA LEU A 372 -9.43 1.01 0.49
C LEU A 372 -10.80 1.34 1.08
N LEU A 373 -11.88 1.11 0.33
CA LEU A 373 -13.25 1.34 0.80
C LEU A 373 -13.66 0.32 1.88
N TYR A 374 -13.34 -0.96 1.66
CA TYR A 374 -13.63 -2.03 2.62
C TYR A 374 -12.94 -1.79 3.97
N ARG A 375 -11.69 -1.37 3.97
CA ARG A 375 -10.92 -1.02 5.18
C ARG A 375 -11.33 0.30 5.81
N CYS A 376 -12.24 1.05 5.19
CA CYS A 376 -12.60 2.41 5.59
C CYS A 376 -11.40 3.39 5.56
N ALA A 377 -10.36 3.04 4.83
CA ALA A 377 -9.22 3.92 4.59
C ALA A 377 -9.63 5.08 3.67
N TYR A 378 -10.57 4.87 2.75
CA TYR A 378 -11.10 5.88 1.83
C TYR A 378 -12.62 5.96 1.91
N SER A 379 -13.18 7.15 1.66
CA SER A 379 -14.59 7.38 1.39
C SER A 379 -14.90 7.21 -0.11
N MET A 380 -16.18 7.21 -0.47
CA MET A 380 -16.56 7.24 -1.89
C MET A 380 -16.08 8.50 -2.60
N TYR A 381 -16.00 9.63 -1.90
CA TYR A 381 -15.45 10.86 -2.46
C TYR A 381 -13.96 10.74 -2.78
N ASP A 382 -13.18 10.11 -1.90
CA ASP A 382 -11.77 9.84 -2.19
C ASP A 382 -11.59 8.91 -3.41
N ILE A 383 -12.50 7.93 -3.57
CA ILE A 383 -12.47 7.06 -4.75
C ILE A 383 -12.76 7.84 -6.04
N ILE A 384 -13.71 8.79 -6.01
CA ILE A 384 -13.95 9.68 -7.14
C ILE A 384 -12.68 10.47 -7.49
N ARG A 385 -12.02 11.07 -6.50
CA ARG A 385 -10.76 11.80 -6.72
C ARG A 385 -9.63 10.92 -7.28
N VAL A 386 -9.54 9.67 -6.85
CA VAL A 386 -8.58 8.71 -7.42
C VAL A 386 -8.90 8.42 -8.88
N THR A 387 -10.19 8.21 -9.21
CA THR A 387 -10.60 7.91 -10.60
C THR A 387 -10.47 9.11 -11.53
N GLU A 388 -10.61 10.34 -11.03
CA GLU A 388 -10.34 11.56 -11.79
C GLU A 388 -8.85 11.69 -12.20
N CYS A 389 -7.94 10.98 -11.54
CA CYS A 389 -6.52 10.92 -11.90
C CYS A 389 -6.20 9.82 -12.91
N MET A 390 -7.16 9.07 -13.40
CA MET A 390 -6.98 8.05 -14.45
C MET A 390 -7.28 8.67 -15.82
N ALA A 391 -6.36 8.47 -16.78
CA ALA A 391 -6.53 9.04 -18.12
C ALA A 391 -7.64 8.35 -18.92
N ASP A 392 -7.84 7.03 -18.71
CA ASP A 392 -8.87 6.26 -19.39
C ASP A 392 -10.18 6.20 -18.56
N PRO A 393 -11.28 6.80 -19.05
CA PRO A 393 -12.57 6.74 -18.37
C PRO A 393 -13.13 5.31 -18.18
N GLN A 394 -12.83 4.38 -19.09
CA GLN A 394 -13.25 2.98 -18.95
C GLN A 394 -12.51 2.30 -17.79
N GLU A 395 -11.22 2.55 -17.68
CA GLU A 395 -10.41 2.07 -16.56
C GLU A 395 -10.90 2.64 -15.23
N ALA A 396 -11.22 3.93 -15.18
CA ALA A 396 -11.77 4.58 -14.00
C ALA A 396 -13.09 3.94 -13.55
N GLU A 397 -14.00 3.64 -14.49
CA GLU A 397 -15.28 3.00 -14.20
C GLU A 397 -15.13 1.52 -13.79
N GLU A 398 -14.17 0.79 -14.38
CA GLU A 398 -13.81 -0.57 -14.01
C GLU A 398 -13.28 -0.63 -12.56
N TYR A 399 -12.33 0.23 -12.23
CA TYR A 399 -11.80 0.34 -10.87
C TYR A 399 -12.89 0.67 -9.85
N LYS A 400 -13.70 1.69 -10.11
CA LYS A 400 -14.80 2.12 -9.26
C LYS A 400 -15.82 1.00 -9.01
N LYS A 401 -16.18 0.24 -10.05
CA LYS A 401 -17.05 -0.92 -9.93
C LYS A 401 -16.45 -2.01 -9.04
N MET A 402 -15.18 -2.30 -9.22
CA MET A 402 -14.48 -3.32 -8.42
C MET A 402 -14.39 -2.94 -6.94
N ILE A 403 -13.96 -1.72 -6.63
CA ILE A 403 -13.79 -1.30 -5.24
C ILE A 403 -15.14 -1.16 -4.52
N SER A 404 -16.21 -0.77 -5.24
CA SER A 404 -17.57 -0.65 -4.72
C SER A 404 -18.28 -1.99 -4.52
N ALA A 405 -17.76 -3.07 -5.08
CA ALA A 405 -18.30 -4.42 -4.85
C ALA A 405 -18.15 -4.89 -3.39
N ARG A 406 -17.28 -4.24 -2.62
CA ARG A 406 -17.08 -4.51 -1.18
C ARG A 406 -17.50 -3.30 -0.35
N LEU A 407 -18.59 -3.44 0.39
CA LEU A 407 -19.06 -2.42 1.31
C LEU A 407 -18.07 -2.17 2.46
N PRO A 408 -18.06 -0.95 3.05
CA PRO A 408 -17.21 -0.63 4.19
C PRO A 408 -17.39 -1.62 5.34
N GLY A 409 -16.32 -2.31 5.75
CA GLY A 409 -16.37 -3.39 6.72
C GLY A 409 -16.87 -2.95 8.10
N LYS A 410 -16.62 -1.70 8.48
CA LYS A 410 -17.12 -1.09 9.73
C LYS A 410 -18.65 -1.11 9.79
N ASN A 411 -19.32 -0.95 8.65
CA ASN A 411 -20.79 -0.89 8.55
C ASN A 411 -21.41 -2.24 8.16
N PHE A 412 -20.69 -3.04 7.38
CA PHE A 412 -21.16 -4.32 6.85
C PHE A 412 -21.10 -5.46 7.89
N HIS A 413 -20.11 -5.44 8.78
CA HIS A 413 -19.91 -6.52 9.74
C HIS A 413 -20.70 -6.27 11.04
N PHE A 414 -21.27 -7.36 11.60
CA PHE A 414 -21.98 -7.37 12.88
C PHE A 414 -21.36 -8.38 13.85
N GLY A 415 -21.61 -8.19 15.15
CA GLY A 415 -21.21 -9.13 16.21
C GLY A 415 -19.72 -9.47 16.17
N PHE A 416 -19.41 -10.76 16.22
CA PHE A 416 -18.04 -11.28 16.22
C PHE A 416 -17.22 -10.84 15.00
N LYS A 417 -17.83 -10.83 13.80
CA LYS A 417 -17.12 -10.36 12.59
C LYS A 417 -16.71 -8.89 12.66
N LYS A 418 -17.58 -8.03 13.23
CA LYS A 418 -17.24 -6.61 13.46
C LYS A 418 -16.09 -6.46 14.45
N LEU A 419 -16.08 -7.26 15.51
CA LEU A 419 -14.99 -7.28 16.48
C LEU A 419 -13.68 -7.73 15.81
N ALA A 420 -13.71 -8.83 15.07
CA ALA A 420 -12.56 -9.36 14.35
C ALA A 420 -12.02 -8.35 13.30
N PHE A 421 -12.90 -7.66 12.56
CA PHE A 421 -12.55 -6.60 11.63
C PHE A 421 -11.84 -5.44 12.34
N LYS A 422 -12.43 -4.93 13.43
CA LYS A 422 -11.85 -3.83 14.23
C LYS A 422 -10.45 -4.14 14.76
N HIS A 423 -10.17 -5.41 15.06
CA HIS A 423 -8.87 -5.86 15.56
C HIS A 423 -7.95 -6.43 14.44
N GLY A 424 -8.31 -6.27 13.16
CA GLY A 424 -7.46 -6.60 12.04
C GLY A 424 -7.30 -8.10 11.71
N TYR A 425 -8.22 -8.96 12.15
CA TYR A 425 -8.18 -10.41 11.86
C TYR A 425 -8.85 -10.77 10.52
N ILE A 426 -9.77 -9.93 10.05
CA ILE A 426 -10.44 -10.11 8.76
C ILE A 426 -10.37 -8.87 7.90
#